data_82e8262a0334b6ccd004c626fd9e9664
#
_entry.id   82e8262a0334b6ccd004c626fd9e9664
#
_cell.length_a   1.000
_cell.length_b   1.000
_cell.length_c   1.000
_cell.angle_alpha   90.00
_cell.angle_beta   90.00
_cell.angle_gamma   90.00
#
_symmetry.space_group_name_H-M   'P 1'
#
loop_
_entity.id
_entity.type
_entity.pdbx_description
1 polymer ?
#
loop_
_entity_poly.entity_id
_entity_poly.type
_entity_poly.pdbx_seq_one_letter_code
_entity_poly.pdbx_strand_id
1 'polypeptide(L)'
;MAWEVACLIVDYFFYCRGRPGTEALLEELAEAHWSFMDGYAEAMIARGPTLTPDRTTWTGSMHMVDLPDAQAAPLFAFEEPYYRAGVYGEVLVRRWRNVLGRTMWDFPAELGDDRRFLVIGQGKPGVEAARQALGAAQRRWLGEPGHRDRFILRGPLLSDDGTEWLGSAMLVQLRDRAAVQAMLAGAPCVQAGLYTSVEVHDWQFGGRPQGEAA
;
A
#
# COMPACT_ATOMS: atom_id res chain seq x y z
N MET A 1 35.08 -11.24 -18.08
CA MET A 1 34.52 -10.19 -17.16
C MET A 1 33.01 -10.41 -17.14
N ALA A 2 32.54 -11.02 -16.08
CA ALA A 2 31.09 -11.20 -15.87
C ALA A 2 30.52 -9.85 -15.46
N TRP A 3 29.55 -9.35 -16.22
CA TRP A 3 28.72 -8.24 -15.83
C TRP A 3 27.76 -8.79 -14.75
N GLU A 4 28.05 -8.50 -13.49
CA GLU A 4 27.01 -8.57 -12.46
C GLU A 4 25.95 -7.56 -12.86
N VAL A 5 24.87 -8.06 -13.46
CA VAL A 5 23.62 -7.31 -13.51
C VAL A 5 23.20 -7.19 -12.04
N ALA A 6 23.45 -6.02 -11.45
CA ALA A 6 22.87 -5.71 -10.16
C ALA A 6 21.37 -5.92 -10.33
N CYS A 7 20.83 -6.92 -9.67
CA CYS A 7 19.40 -7.16 -9.60
C CYS A 7 18.81 -5.90 -8.96
N LEU A 8 18.25 -5.00 -9.78
CA LEU A 8 17.60 -3.80 -9.29
C LEU A 8 16.29 -4.23 -8.66
N ILE A 9 16.36 -4.50 -7.37
CA ILE A 9 15.20 -4.73 -6.53
C ILE A 9 14.20 -3.60 -6.77
N VAL A 10 12.93 -3.94 -6.96
CA VAL A 10 11.87 -3.00 -7.32
C VAL A 10 10.68 -3.16 -6.40
N ASP A 11 10.39 -2.12 -5.65
CA ASP A 11 9.20 -2.12 -4.81
C ASP A 11 7.93 -2.06 -5.65
N TYR A 12 6.97 -2.89 -5.32
CA TYR A 12 5.63 -2.91 -5.90
C TYR A 12 4.55 -2.73 -4.85
N PHE A 13 3.53 -2.01 -5.25
CA PHE A 13 2.28 -1.85 -4.52
C PHE A 13 1.17 -2.64 -5.21
N PHE A 14 0.48 -3.45 -4.42
CA PHE A 14 -0.69 -4.23 -4.83
C PHE A 14 -1.87 -3.84 -3.97
N TYR A 15 -3.00 -3.52 -4.61
CA TYR A 15 -4.27 -3.40 -3.91
C TYR A 15 -5.31 -4.26 -4.61
N CYS A 16 -5.75 -5.30 -3.91
CA CYS A 16 -6.69 -6.29 -4.40
C CYS A 16 -8.05 -6.01 -3.78
N ARG A 17 -9.00 -5.50 -4.57
CA ARG A 17 -10.37 -5.24 -4.12
C ARG A 17 -11.13 -6.54 -3.99
N GLY A 18 -11.74 -6.78 -2.84
CA GLY A 18 -12.58 -7.94 -2.60
C GLY A 18 -13.85 -7.93 -3.45
N ARG A 19 -14.24 -9.08 -3.91
CA ARG A 19 -15.54 -9.27 -4.57
C ARG A 19 -16.58 -9.60 -3.51
N PRO A 20 -17.72 -8.91 -3.45
CA PRO A 20 -18.81 -9.25 -2.53
C PRO A 20 -19.28 -10.69 -2.72
N GLY A 21 -19.62 -11.36 -1.61
CA GLY A 21 -20.15 -12.73 -1.62
C GLY A 21 -19.07 -13.82 -1.74
N THR A 22 -17.80 -13.49 -1.44
CA THR A 22 -16.68 -14.44 -1.48
C THR A 22 -16.15 -14.79 -0.08
N GLU A 23 -16.91 -14.50 0.98
CA GLU A 23 -16.51 -14.69 2.38
C GLU A 23 -16.15 -16.16 2.68
N ALA A 24 -16.93 -17.11 2.14
CA ALA A 24 -16.66 -18.53 2.31
C ALA A 24 -15.33 -18.96 1.66
N LEU A 25 -14.99 -18.38 0.48
CA LEU A 25 -13.71 -18.65 -0.19
C LEU A 25 -12.53 -18.03 0.56
N LEU A 26 -12.72 -16.88 1.24
CA LEU A 26 -11.70 -16.30 2.10
C LEU A 26 -11.32 -17.26 3.24
N GLU A 27 -12.29 -17.86 3.89
CA GLU A 27 -12.06 -18.83 4.96
C GLU A 27 -11.42 -20.11 4.43
N GLU A 28 -11.97 -20.67 3.34
CA GLU A 28 -11.50 -21.92 2.75
C GLU A 28 -10.04 -21.83 2.28
N LEU A 29 -9.67 -20.69 1.67
CA LEU A 29 -8.34 -20.51 1.06
C LEU A 29 -7.34 -19.75 1.94
N ALA A 30 -7.71 -19.43 3.18
CA ALA A 30 -6.87 -18.63 4.08
C ALA A 30 -5.47 -19.23 4.26
N GLU A 31 -5.37 -20.54 4.49
CA GLU A 31 -4.10 -21.24 4.67
C GLU A 31 -3.25 -21.24 3.38
N ALA A 32 -3.87 -21.45 2.23
CA ALA A 32 -3.19 -21.40 0.94
C ALA A 32 -2.66 -19.99 0.65
N HIS A 33 -3.48 -18.96 0.95
CA HIS A 33 -3.09 -17.56 0.85
C HIS A 33 -1.89 -17.23 1.76
N TRP A 34 -1.94 -17.59 3.03
CA TRP A 34 -0.84 -17.35 3.96
C TRP A 34 0.43 -18.08 3.55
N SER A 35 0.32 -19.34 3.13
CA SER A 35 1.48 -20.10 2.65
C SER A 35 2.12 -19.48 1.41
N PHE A 36 1.31 -18.93 0.50
CA PHE A 36 1.82 -18.17 -0.64
C PHE A 36 2.56 -16.91 -0.19
N MET A 37 1.98 -16.13 0.74
CA MET A 37 2.58 -14.90 1.27
C MET A 37 3.85 -15.17 2.09
N ASP A 38 3.93 -16.32 2.77
CA ASP A 38 5.14 -16.72 3.51
C ASP A 38 6.33 -16.96 2.58
N GLY A 39 6.08 -17.38 1.32
CA GLY A 39 7.12 -17.45 0.28
C GLY A 39 7.77 -16.12 -0.07
N TYR A 40 7.14 -15.01 0.29
CA TYR A 40 7.64 -13.65 0.09
C TYR A 40 7.98 -12.93 1.42
N ALA A 41 8.08 -13.65 2.54
CA ALA A 41 8.21 -13.04 3.86
C ALA A 41 9.39 -12.07 3.98
N GLU A 42 10.56 -12.42 3.43
CA GLU A 42 11.77 -11.58 3.46
C GLU A 42 11.66 -10.35 2.55
N ALA A 43 10.86 -10.43 1.49
CA ALA A 43 10.64 -9.35 0.53
C ALA A 43 9.45 -8.45 0.92
N MET A 44 8.68 -8.83 1.94
CA MET A 44 7.46 -8.14 2.32
C MET A 44 7.78 -6.83 3.07
N ILE A 45 7.35 -5.70 2.50
CA ILE A 45 7.47 -4.37 3.12
C ILE A 45 6.24 -4.09 3.98
N ALA A 46 5.05 -4.41 3.47
CA ALA A 46 3.79 -4.30 4.22
C ALA A 46 2.72 -5.22 3.64
N ARG A 47 1.83 -5.68 4.50
CA ARG A 47 0.66 -6.48 4.10
C ARG A 47 -0.49 -6.28 5.08
N GLY A 48 -1.71 -6.45 4.58
CA GLY A 48 -2.86 -6.50 5.46
C GLY A 48 -4.19 -6.26 4.77
N PRO A 49 -5.28 -6.63 5.45
CA PRO A 49 -6.63 -6.43 4.95
C PRO A 49 -7.05 -4.97 5.02
N THR A 50 -7.87 -4.57 4.06
CA THR A 50 -8.72 -3.38 4.17
C THR A 50 -10.11 -3.78 4.64
N LEU A 51 -10.75 -2.88 5.37
CA LEU A 51 -12.01 -3.12 6.06
C LEU A 51 -13.01 -2.00 5.74
N THR A 52 -14.29 -2.30 5.96
CA THR A 52 -15.35 -1.28 6.02
C THR A 52 -15.08 -0.26 7.13
N PRO A 53 -15.68 0.96 7.08
CA PRO A 53 -15.45 2.00 8.10
C PRO A 53 -15.81 1.58 9.53
N ASP A 54 -16.76 0.66 9.69
CA ASP A 54 -17.12 0.04 10.98
C ASP A 54 -16.18 -1.12 11.36
N ARG A 55 -15.26 -1.51 10.45
CA ARG A 55 -14.24 -2.54 10.60
C ARG A 55 -14.79 -3.95 10.79
N THR A 56 -16.02 -4.18 10.41
CA THR A 56 -16.67 -5.49 10.57
C THR A 56 -16.49 -6.41 9.36
N THR A 57 -16.26 -5.80 8.17
CA THR A 57 -16.23 -6.57 6.92
C THR A 57 -14.92 -6.30 6.16
N TRP A 58 -14.31 -7.35 5.67
CA TRP A 58 -13.18 -7.30 4.76
C TRP A 58 -13.60 -6.71 3.41
N THR A 59 -12.76 -5.82 2.86
CA THR A 59 -13.01 -5.16 1.57
C THR A 59 -11.91 -5.40 0.55
N GLY A 60 -10.81 -5.99 0.98
CA GLY A 60 -9.67 -6.27 0.10
C GLY A 60 -8.38 -6.50 0.86
N SER A 61 -7.31 -6.69 0.12
CA SER A 61 -5.96 -6.92 0.65
C SER A 61 -4.96 -5.96 0.00
N MET A 62 -4.03 -5.47 0.79
CA MET A 62 -2.94 -4.62 0.32
C MET A 62 -1.60 -5.28 0.63
N HIS A 63 -0.68 -5.21 -0.34
CA HIS A 63 0.69 -5.68 -0.21
C HIS A 63 1.66 -4.65 -0.80
N MET A 64 2.78 -4.45 -0.12
CA MET A 64 3.96 -3.76 -0.63
C MET A 64 5.11 -4.75 -0.55
N VAL A 65 5.73 -5.04 -1.67
CA VAL A 65 6.68 -6.15 -1.81
C VAL A 65 7.89 -5.68 -2.62
N ASP A 66 9.05 -6.11 -2.20
CA ASP A 66 10.32 -5.91 -2.86
C ASP A 66 10.56 -7.08 -3.82
N LEU A 67 10.50 -6.85 -5.12
CA LEU A 67 10.58 -7.90 -6.12
C LEU A 67 11.86 -7.78 -6.96
N PRO A 68 12.39 -8.92 -7.46
CA PRO A 68 13.64 -8.91 -8.19
C PRO A 68 13.58 -8.15 -9.51
N ASP A 69 12.42 -8.10 -10.15
CA ASP A 69 12.18 -7.42 -11.42
C ASP A 69 10.68 -7.20 -11.69
N ALA A 70 10.38 -6.54 -12.82
CA ALA A 70 9.01 -6.27 -13.22
C ALA A 70 8.22 -7.53 -13.64
N GLN A 71 8.88 -8.63 -13.99
CA GLN A 71 8.21 -9.86 -14.39
C GLN A 71 7.68 -10.64 -13.17
N ALA A 72 8.26 -10.43 -12.01
CA ALA A 72 7.79 -11.01 -10.76
C ALA A 72 6.45 -10.42 -10.27
N ALA A 73 6.13 -9.18 -10.65
CA ALA A 73 4.91 -8.53 -10.19
C ALA A 73 3.60 -9.20 -10.68
N PRO A 74 3.45 -9.59 -11.97
CA PRO A 74 2.32 -10.40 -12.40
C PRO A 74 2.24 -11.75 -11.71
N LEU A 75 3.37 -12.40 -11.44
CA LEU A 75 3.39 -13.70 -10.75
C LEU A 75 2.87 -13.55 -9.32
N PHE A 76 3.35 -12.54 -8.58
CA PHE A 76 2.85 -12.24 -7.24
C PHE A 76 1.34 -11.95 -7.24
N ALA A 77 0.85 -11.13 -8.19
CA ALA A 77 -0.54 -10.70 -8.22
C ALA A 77 -1.51 -11.80 -8.64
N PHE A 78 -1.14 -12.61 -9.64
CA PHE A 78 -2.08 -13.44 -10.38
C PHE A 78 -1.92 -14.95 -10.14
N GLU A 79 -0.82 -15.40 -9.52
CA GLU A 79 -0.66 -16.77 -9.03
C GLU A 79 -1.16 -16.94 -7.58
N GLU A 80 -1.51 -15.86 -6.93
CA GLU A 80 -2.03 -15.80 -5.57
C GLU A 80 -3.38 -16.54 -5.46
N PRO A 81 -3.59 -17.40 -4.44
CA PRO A 81 -4.76 -18.27 -4.34
C PRO A 81 -6.12 -17.55 -4.35
N TYR A 82 -6.25 -16.40 -3.67
CA TYR A 82 -7.49 -15.62 -3.69
C TYR A 82 -7.80 -15.04 -5.08
N TYR A 83 -6.76 -14.57 -5.82
CA TYR A 83 -6.96 -14.12 -7.18
C TYR A 83 -7.44 -15.26 -8.08
N ARG A 84 -6.78 -16.41 -8.03
CA ARG A 84 -7.11 -17.58 -8.87
C ARG A 84 -8.50 -18.12 -8.60
N ALA A 85 -8.97 -18.02 -7.37
CA ALA A 85 -10.32 -18.41 -6.98
C ALA A 85 -11.40 -17.35 -7.25
N GLY A 86 -11.01 -16.16 -7.76
CA GLY A 86 -11.94 -15.08 -8.07
C GLY A 86 -12.46 -14.32 -6.85
N VAL A 87 -11.77 -14.39 -5.71
CA VAL A 87 -12.07 -13.61 -4.50
C VAL A 87 -11.85 -12.12 -4.76
N TYR A 88 -10.87 -11.76 -5.59
CA TYR A 88 -10.64 -10.38 -6.00
C TYR A 88 -11.41 -10.03 -7.26
N GLY A 89 -12.05 -8.85 -7.27
CA GLY A 89 -12.76 -8.29 -8.43
C GLY A 89 -11.87 -7.40 -9.28
N GLU A 90 -10.94 -6.69 -8.66
CA GLU A 90 -10.00 -5.77 -9.30
C GLU A 90 -8.65 -5.85 -8.57
N VAL A 91 -7.57 -5.80 -9.33
CA VAL A 91 -6.21 -5.76 -8.77
C VAL A 91 -5.47 -4.57 -9.37
N LEU A 92 -5.10 -3.61 -8.52
CA LEU A 92 -4.22 -2.52 -8.86
C LEU A 92 -2.78 -2.95 -8.60
N VAL A 93 -1.96 -3.02 -9.65
CA VAL A 93 -0.52 -3.26 -9.57
C VAL A 93 0.21 -2.00 -10.01
N ARG A 94 1.13 -1.51 -9.21
CA ARG A 94 1.95 -0.34 -9.55
C ARG A 94 3.36 -0.51 -9.02
N ARG A 95 4.33 -0.10 -9.82
CA ARG A 95 5.65 0.15 -9.27
C ARG A 95 5.53 1.24 -8.20
N TRP A 96 6.20 1.04 -7.08
CA TRP A 96 6.15 1.95 -5.94
C TRP A 96 7.56 2.18 -5.42
N ARG A 97 7.81 3.25 -4.71
CA ARG A 97 9.11 3.51 -4.11
C ARG A 97 8.95 3.77 -2.62
N ASN A 98 9.59 2.95 -1.80
CA ASN A 98 9.63 3.12 -0.37
C ASN A 98 10.49 4.33 0.02
N VAL A 99 9.84 5.47 0.30
CA VAL A 99 10.57 6.72 0.62
C VAL A 99 11.11 6.71 2.05
N LEU A 100 10.54 5.91 2.94
CA LEU A 100 10.96 5.83 4.34
C LEU A 100 12.02 4.76 4.59
N GLY A 101 12.27 3.85 3.63
CA GLY A 101 13.29 2.82 3.69
C GLY A 101 13.13 1.85 4.87
N ARG A 102 11.89 1.58 5.29
CA ARG A 102 11.55 0.69 6.39
C ARG A 102 10.37 -0.19 6.03
N THR A 103 10.09 -1.18 6.85
CA THR A 103 8.90 -2.02 6.74
C THR A 103 7.80 -1.55 7.69
N MET A 104 6.59 -2.11 7.57
CA MET A 104 5.50 -1.82 8.50
C MET A 104 5.82 -2.25 9.95
N TRP A 105 6.66 -3.26 10.11
CA TRP A 105 7.07 -3.79 11.42
C TRP A 105 8.08 -2.89 12.14
N ASP A 106 8.79 -2.03 11.39
CA ASP A 106 9.72 -1.05 11.95
C ASP A 106 9.02 0.21 12.46
N PHE A 107 7.70 0.31 12.28
CA PHE A 107 6.94 1.46 12.75
C PHE A 107 6.79 1.41 14.27
N PRO A 108 7.37 2.38 15.01
CA PRO A 108 7.57 2.25 16.45
C PRO A 108 6.34 2.59 17.29
N ALA A 109 5.31 3.18 16.68
CA ALA A 109 4.19 3.70 17.44
C ALA A 109 3.21 2.60 17.83
N GLU A 110 2.91 2.51 19.11
CA GLU A 110 1.79 1.72 19.62
C GLU A 110 0.47 2.26 19.06
N LEU A 111 -0.50 1.37 18.89
CA LEU A 111 -1.78 1.76 18.30
C LEU A 111 -2.57 2.70 19.22
N GLY A 112 -2.61 2.42 20.52
CA GLY A 112 -3.44 3.17 21.47
C GLY A 112 -4.89 3.27 20.97
N ASP A 113 -5.43 4.48 20.98
CA ASP A 113 -6.75 4.80 20.41
C ASP A 113 -6.73 5.11 18.90
N ASP A 114 -5.53 5.16 18.30
CA ASP A 114 -5.37 5.43 16.87
C ASP A 114 -5.80 4.23 16.03
N ARG A 115 -6.12 4.51 14.77
CA ARG A 115 -6.42 3.53 13.72
C ARG A 115 -5.41 3.62 12.61
N ARG A 116 -5.33 2.59 11.79
CA ARG A 116 -4.46 2.55 10.63
C ARG A 116 -5.28 2.64 9.35
N PHE A 117 -4.76 3.39 8.40
CA PHE A 117 -5.43 3.62 7.12
C PHE A 117 -4.46 3.46 5.97
N LEU A 118 -4.98 2.87 4.89
CA LEU A 118 -4.37 2.92 3.57
C LEU A 118 -4.97 4.10 2.82
N VAL A 119 -4.09 4.96 2.27
CA VAL A 119 -4.47 6.06 1.41
C VAL A 119 -3.89 5.84 0.03
N ILE A 120 -4.73 5.87 -1.01
CA ILE A 120 -4.34 5.71 -2.42
C ILE A 120 -4.79 6.96 -3.16
N GLY A 121 -3.84 7.73 -3.68
CA GLY A 121 -4.11 8.87 -4.55
C GLY A 121 -3.79 8.53 -6.00
N GLN A 122 -4.79 8.56 -6.89
CA GLN A 122 -4.58 8.39 -8.33
C GLN A 122 -4.22 9.73 -8.95
N GLY A 123 -3.03 9.81 -9.55
CA GLY A 123 -2.53 11.04 -10.18
C GLY A 123 -3.28 11.36 -11.47
N LYS A 124 -3.48 12.66 -11.73
CA LYS A 124 -3.94 13.10 -13.03
C LYS A 124 -2.82 12.99 -14.07
N PRO A 125 -3.11 12.63 -15.31
CA PRO A 125 -2.12 12.70 -16.38
C PRO A 125 -1.70 14.16 -16.65
N GLY A 126 -0.47 14.36 -17.09
CA GLY A 126 0.03 15.66 -17.52
C GLY A 126 0.31 16.69 -16.41
N VAL A 127 0.35 16.28 -15.15
CA VAL A 127 0.57 17.20 -14.00
C VAL A 127 2.04 17.28 -13.55
N GLU A 128 2.97 16.68 -14.27
CA GLU A 128 4.36 16.55 -13.83
C GLU A 128 5.02 17.90 -13.52
N ALA A 129 4.84 18.91 -14.39
CA ALA A 129 5.38 20.24 -14.14
C ALA A 129 4.82 20.90 -12.87
N ALA A 130 3.49 20.77 -12.65
CA ALA A 130 2.85 21.27 -11.42
C ALA A 130 3.33 20.50 -10.18
N ARG A 131 3.48 19.19 -10.28
CA ARG A 131 4.02 18.34 -9.20
C ARG A 131 5.46 18.74 -8.85
N GLN A 132 6.31 18.97 -9.84
CA GLN A 132 7.69 19.43 -9.64
C GLN A 132 7.73 20.78 -8.95
N ALA A 133 6.90 21.74 -9.39
CA ALA A 133 6.82 23.07 -8.78
C ALA A 133 6.41 23.01 -7.29
N LEU A 134 5.54 22.06 -6.93
CA LEU A 134 5.09 21.84 -5.55
C LEU A 134 6.05 20.98 -4.71
N GLY A 135 7.08 20.40 -5.31
CA GLY A 135 7.94 19.41 -4.66
C GLY A 135 8.55 19.86 -3.33
N ALA A 136 8.99 21.13 -3.24
CA ALA A 136 9.55 21.67 -2.01
C ALA A 136 8.47 21.85 -0.92
N ALA A 137 7.28 22.35 -1.27
CA ALA A 137 6.16 22.53 -0.36
C ALA A 137 5.63 21.16 0.14
N GLN A 138 5.50 20.21 -0.76
CA GLN A 138 5.06 18.84 -0.42
C GLN A 138 6.05 18.16 0.52
N ARG A 139 7.37 18.26 0.27
CA ARG A 139 8.39 17.69 1.18
C ARG A 139 8.35 18.34 2.56
N ARG A 140 8.15 19.65 2.64
CA ARG A 140 8.02 20.37 3.91
C ARG A 140 6.81 19.84 4.69
N TRP A 141 5.65 19.81 4.05
CA TRP A 141 4.41 19.31 4.66
C TRP A 141 4.54 17.86 5.16
N LEU A 142 5.16 16.97 4.37
CA LEU A 142 5.42 15.58 4.77
C LEU A 142 6.43 15.47 5.93
N GLY A 143 7.31 16.45 6.10
CA GLY A 143 8.33 16.49 7.14
C GLY A 143 7.89 17.18 8.43
N GLU A 144 6.72 17.80 8.48
CA GLU A 144 6.19 18.43 9.68
C GLU A 144 6.03 17.41 10.81
N PRO A 145 6.40 17.73 12.05
CA PRO A 145 6.33 16.77 13.17
C PRO A 145 4.95 16.14 13.35
N GLY A 146 3.88 16.92 13.13
CA GLY A 146 2.49 16.43 13.21
C GLY A 146 2.11 15.43 12.12
N HIS A 147 2.84 15.39 11.01
CA HIS A 147 2.60 14.48 9.88
C HIS A 147 3.63 13.35 9.81
N ARG A 148 4.93 13.69 9.93
CA ARG A 148 6.04 12.75 9.74
C ARG A 148 5.88 11.49 10.57
N ASP A 149 5.51 11.63 11.83
CA ASP A 149 5.43 10.56 12.80
C ASP A 149 4.14 9.72 12.66
N ARG A 150 3.24 10.12 11.77
CA ARG A 150 1.98 9.41 11.44
C ARG A 150 2.12 8.46 10.27
N PHE A 151 3.13 8.63 9.42
CA PHE A 151 3.34 7.74 8.29
C PHE A 151 3.99 6.43 8.74
N ILE A 152 3.29 5.31 8.55
CA ILE A 152 3.87 3.97 8.65
C ILE A 152 4.80 3.76 7.45
N LEU A 153 4.24 3.96 6.25
CA LEU A 153 4.94 3.92 4.97
C LEU A 153 4.38 4.99 4.03
N ARG A 154 5.18 5.42 3.06
CA ARG A 154 4.70 6.30 2.00
C ARG A 154 5.60 6.26 0.78
N GLY A 155 5.01 6.50 -0.39
CA GLY A 155 5.79 6.61 -1.61
C GLY A 155 4.94 6.94 -2.83
N PRO A 156 5.60 7.34 -3.94
CA PRO A 156 4.95 7.52 -5.22
C PRO A 156 4.60 6.18 -5.86
N LEU A 157 3.45 6.15 -6.53
CA LEU A 157 3.09 5.15 -7.52
C LEU A 157 3.67 5.58 -8.86
N LEU A 158 4.29 4.66 -9.57
CA LEU A 158 5.05 4.94 -10.79
C LEU A 158 4.57 4.03 -11.93
N SER A 159 4.88 4.45 -13.16
CA SER A 159 4.78 3.61 -14.36
C SER A 159 5.71 2.40 -14.27
N ASP A 160 5.50 1.41 -15.12
CA ASP A 160 6.26 0.15 -15.10
C ASP A 160 7.77 0.38 -15.34
N ASP A 161 8.14 1.39 -16.11
CA ASP A 161 9.53 1.81 -16.30
C ASP A 161 10.07 2.71 -15.16
N GLY A 162 9.20 3.14 -14.24
CA GLY A 162 9.53 3.97 -13.09
C GLY A 162 9.74 5.46 -13.40
N THR A 163 9.44 5.90 -14.62
CA THR A 163 9.72 7.28 -15.07
C THR A 163 8.58 8.26 -14.82
N GLU A 164 7.33 7.79 -14.91
CA GLU A 164 6.13 8.60 -14.76
C GLU A 164 5.52 8.44 -13.37
N TRP A 165 5.12 9.56 -12.76
CA TRP A 165 4.33 9.53 -11.54
C TRP A 165 2.85 9.30 -11.83
N LEU A 166 2.31 8.24 -11.29
CA LEU A 166 0.91 7.85 -11.44
C LEU A 166 0.06 8.08 -10.19
N GLY A 167 0.70 8.54 -9.10
CA GLY A 167 -0.02 8.77 -7.86
C GLY A 167 0.82 8.54 -6.62
N SER A 168 0.17 8.25 -5.51
CA SER A 168 0.83 7.98 -4.23
C SER A 168 0.07 6.92 -3.44
N ALA A 169 0.81 6.06 -2.75
CA ALA A 169 0.25 5.16 -1.75
C ALA A 169 0.96 5.35 -0.42
N MET A 170 0.18 5.39 0.66
CA MET A 170 0.71 5.57 2.00
C MET A 170 -0.12 4.82 3.05
N LEU A 171 0.56 4.38 4.09
CA LEU A 171 -0.04 3.83 5.30
C LEU A 171 0.15 4.86 6.42
N VAL A 172 -0.92 5.20 7.10
CA VAL A 172 -0.92 6.20 8.18
C VAL A 172 -1.60 5.68 9.43
N GLN A 173 -1.16 6.17 10.60
CA GLN A 173 -1.79 5.92 11.89
C GLN A 173 -2.31 7.22 12.45
N LEU A 174 -3.63 7.33 12.59
CA LEU A 174 -4.36 8.51 13.05
C LEU A 174 -5.62 8.06 13.81
N ARG A 175 -6.15 8.94 14.65
CA ARG A 175 -7.29 8.62 15.50
C ARG A 175 -8.49 8.07 14.73
N ASP A 176 -8.85 8.69 13.61
CA ASP A 176 -10.03 8.34 12.83
C ASP A 176 -9.90 8.82 11.37
N ARG A 177 -10.85 8.42 10.54
CA ARG A 177 -10.93 8.80 9.13
C ARG A 177 -11.03 10.33 8.93
N ALA A 178 -11.68 11.05 9.84
CA ALA A 178 -11.80 12.51 9.75
C ALA A 178 -10.43 13.17 9.96
N ALA A 179 -9.60 12.65 10.86
CA ALA A 179 -8.23 13.10 11.03
C ALA A 179 -7.36 12.85 9.78
N VAL A 180 -7.55 11.71 9.09
CA VAL A 180 -6.88 11.45 7.79
C VAL A 180 -7.32 12.47 6.75
N GLN A 181 -8.62 12.73 6.63
CA GLN A 181 -9.16 13.70 5.68
C GLN A 181 -8.66 15.12 5.95
N ALA A 182 -8.60 15.52 7.22
CA ALA A 182 -8.07 16.83 7.64
C ALA A 182 -6.57 16.95 7.29
N MET A 183 -5.79 15.92 7.54
CA MET A 183 -4.37 15.87 7.16
C MET A 183 -4.22 16.02 5.64
N LEU A 184 -4.97 15.25 4.85
CA LEU A 184 -4.90 15.26 3.39
C LEU A 184 -5.34 16.62 2.80
N ALA A 185 -6.35 17.28 3.38
CA ALA A 185 -6.81 18.59 2.94
C ALA A 185 -5.71 19.67 3.02
N GLY A 186 -4.73 19.52 3.91
CA GLY A 186 -3.56 20.38 4.01
C GLY A 186 -2.42 20.03 3.03
N ALA A 187 -2.50 18.90 2.34
CA ALA A 187 -1.42 18.47 1.45
C ALA A 187 -1.35 19.30 0.18
N PRO A 188 -0.20 19.93 -0.17
CA PRO A 188 -0.07 20.79 -1.34
C PRO A 188 -0.51 20.16 -2.66
N CYS A 189 -0.20 18.88 -2.88
CA CYS A 189 -0.62 18.17 -4.08
C CYS A 189 -2.14 17.92 -4.14
N VAL A 190 -2.81 17.77 -2.99
CA VAL A 190 -4.28 17.66 -2.91
C VAL A 190 -4.91 19.02 -3.18
N GLN A 191 -4.42 20.08 -2.53
CA GLN A 191 -4.92 21.45 -2.72
C GLN A 191 -4.80 21.93 -4.15
N ALA A 192 -3.71 21.57 -4.83
CA ALA A 192 -3.50 21.88 -6.24
C ALA A 192 -4.28 20.97 -7.19
N GLY A 193 -5.06 20.02 -6.68
CA GLY A 193 -5.91 19.15 -7.49
C GLY A 193 -5.14 18.21 -8.41
N LEU A 194 -3.97 17.70 -8.00
CA LEU A 194 -3.14 16.81 -8.82
C LEU A 194 -3.66 15.37 -8.88
N TYR A 195 -4.66 15.01 -8.07
CA TYR A 195 -5.26 13.68 -8.06
C TYR A 195 -6.63 13.68 -8.76
N THR A 196 -6.93 12.61 -9.46
CA THR A 196 -8.27 12.30 -9.97
C THR A 196 -9.18 11.80 -8.86
N SER A 197 -8.60 11.00 -7.94
CA SER A 197 -9.27 10.48 -6.77
C SER A 197 -8.26 10.29 -5.63
N VAL A 198 -8.77 10.39 -4.40
CA VAL A 198 -8.04 9.99 -3.19
C VAL A 198 -8.95 9.10 -2.39
N GLU A 199 -8.53 7.85 -2.23
CA GLU A 199 -9.26 6.85 -1.46
C GLU A 199 -8.61 6.66 -0.09
N VAL A 200 -9.45 6.45 0.93
CA VAL A 200 -9.03 6.15 2.29
C VAL A 200 -9.72 4.86 2.71
N HIS A 201 -8.95 3.86 3.06
CA HIS A 201 -9.45 2.57 3.52
C HIS A 201 -9.02 2.33 4.97
N ASP A 202 -9.92 1.84 5.81
CA ASP A 202 -9.52 1.29 7.09
C ASP A 202 -8.64 0.06 6.82
N TRP A 203 -7.50 -0.01 7.47
CA TRP A 203 -6.49 -1.03 7.25
C TRP A 203 -5.89 -1.50 8.57
N GLN A 204 -5.42 -2.72 8.61
CA GLN A 204 -4.70 -3.26 9.77
C GLN A 204 -3.53 -4.12 9.32
N PHE A 205 -2.58 -4.33 10.21
CA PHE A 205 -1.48 -5.28 9.98
C PHE A 205 -2.06 -6.66 9.73
N GLY A 206 -1.61 -7.28 8.65
CA GLY A 206 -1.97 -8.64 8.27
C GLY A 206 -0.84 -9.63 8.52
N GLY A 207 -1.18 -10.87 8.45
CA GLY A 207 -0.30 -12.00 8.64
C GLY A 207 -1.10 -13.18 9.19
N ARG A 208 -0.43 -14.31 9.39
CA ARG A 208 -1.06 -15.41 10.12
C ARG A 208 -1.53 -14.89 11.47
N PRO A 209 -2.74 -15.22 11.92
CA PRO A 209 -3.09 -15.04 13.32
C PRO A 209 -1.97 -15.67 14.15
N GLN A 210 -1.46 -14.97 15.14
CA GLN A 210 -0.53 -15.58 16.09
C GLN A 210 -1.34 -16.66 16.80
N GLY A 211 -1.30 -17.87 16.24
CA GLY A 211 -1.99 -19.01 16.77
C GLY A 211 -1.37 -19.41 18.07
N GLU A 212 -2.20 -19.84 19.00
CA GLU A 212 -1.81 -20.70 20.08
C GLU A 212 -0.79 -21.71 19.54
N ALA A 213 0.44 -21.62 20.04
CA ALA A 213 1.44 -22.63 19.80
C ALA A 213 0.86 -23.95 20.33
N ALA A 214 0.61 -24.90 19.42
CA ALA A 214 0.19 -26.24 19.77
C ALA A 214 1.32 -26.99 20.48
#